data_2a0cb50b02f0026025884abfa8b1dead
#
_entry.id   2a0cb50b02f0026025884abfa8b1dead
#
_cell.length_a   1.000
_cell.length_b   1.000
_cell.length_c   1.000
_cell.angle_alpha   90.00
_cell.angle_beta   90.00
_cell.angle_gamma   90.00
#
_symmetry.space_group_name_H-M   'P 1'
#
loop_
_entity.id
_entity.type
_entity.pdbx_description
1 polymer ?
#
loop_
_entity_poly.entity_id
_entity_poly.type
_entity_poly.pdbx_seq_one_letter_code
_entity_poly.pdbx_strand_id
1 'polypeptide(L)'
;MELNVSQVKENNQYYVKIERSQDFDDFVWQELLKTIKQFQDTPFKEEKKLSITAEWVAFLSILQDLQKLRDLNQFHLICTKDAENKIQETIENQKKLISKEFNVKLDDKEIEKLKSYGFSKINLTKFQKRDLKTLFRFKNGANFSVQGSGKTAVTLATHLILRNNKDTRANSLLVVAPKNAFLGWEDGFDDCLDNKCKLKKEGLIELTGTYNSIKKKLNSGFKNFIINYEKLISIGNLIANFVSKNRVHFVLDESHKIKSEGAQRSQAVLSLAYRVPFVRKDILSGTPSPNRPEDINTQFQFLYPGPEYTGGKFWVRTTKNELGLPVPKIELVNVEMSKPQIALYTNVVNPLIASLKNDSNVNISNARRIRQSIIRLIQISSNPVLVTRRQEEEGDIILGENIEYNIHRALVKEEEEGGSSKIRYACKEARRLAKEGKKTVIWSYFRWNIEYIGKYLLRDLNAEYIHGGVKMGDDDKELESRKYKIKKFKDKNSDCMVLVANYASCAEGISLHQVCHNAIYLDRSFQADQYLQSIDRICRLGNNDEKNIKILQNKIPSSLKNIDLTVNNALQRKIDDMGSFLNDPDLTQMSLKESEGVDPIDENISNSDLQLIINEFLG
;
A
#
# COMPACT_ATOMS: atom_id res chain seq x y z
N MET A 1 -28.83 -30.69 11.42
CA MET A 1 -28.70 -29.44 10.64
C MET A 1 -28.23 -29.79 9.23
N GLU A 2 -29.03 -29.41 8.21
CA GLU A 2 -28.70 -29.70 6.80
C GLU A 2 -28.77 -28.45 5.96
N LEU A 3 -27.87 -28.34 5.00
CA LEU A 3 -27.81 -27.29 4.00
C LEU A 3 -27.88 -27.93 2.62
N ASN A 4 -29.00 -27.70 1.92
CA ASN A 4 -29.23 -28.25 0.60
C ASN A 4 -28.83 -27.25 -0.48
N VAL A 5 -28.04 -27.69 -1.46
CA VAL A 5 -27.55 -26.87 -2.57
C VAL A 5 -27.99 -27.46 -3.88
N SER A 6 -28.68 -26.67 -4.67
CA SER A 6 -29.21 -27.09 -5.98
C SER A 6 -28.97 -26.06 -7.06
N GLN A 7 -28.95 -26.51 -8.31
CA GLN A 7 -28.90 -25.61 -9.46
C GLN A 7 -30.28 -25.30 -9.95
N VAL A 8 -30.60 -24.01 -10.15
CA VAL A 8 -31.82 -23.54 -10.74
C VAL A 8 -31.55 -22.74 -12.01
N LYS A 9 -32.39 -22.88 -13.02
CA LYS A 9 -32.30 -22.16 -14.28
C LYS A 9 -33.44 -21.16 -14.40
N GLU A 10 -33.10 -19.88 -14.59
CA GLU A 10 -34.06 -18.82 -14.81
C GLU A 10 -33.57 -17.88 -15.92
N ASN A 11 -34.45 -17.48 -16.81
CA ASN A 11 -34.15 -16.57 -17.93
C ASN A 11 -32.86 -16.94 -18.70
N ASN A 12 -32.68 -18.25 -18.95
CA ASN A 12 -31.48 -18.82 -19.61
C ASN A 12 -30.18 -18.66 -18.84
N GLN A 13 -30.19 -18.29 -17.55
CA GLN A 13 -29.06 -18.24 -16.65
C GLN A 13 -29.19 -19.26 -15.53
N TYR A 14 -28.05 -19.76 -15.05
CA TYR A 14 -28.01 -20.71 -13.95
C TYR A 14 -27.63 -20.01 -12.64
N TYR A 15 -28.39 -20.29 -11.59
CA TYR A 15 -28.21 -19.79 -10.23
C TYR A 15 -28.04 -20.96 -9.27
N VAL A 16 -27.53 -20.70 -8.09
CA VAL A 16 -27.50 -21.65 -6.98
C VAL A 16 -28.65 -21.33 -6.03
N LYS A 17 -29.43 -22.32 -5.69
CA LYS A 17 -30.42 -22.25 -4.61
C LYS A 17 -29.87 -22.98 -3.40
N ILE A 18 -29.86 -22.30 -2.27
CA ILE A 18 -29.34 -22.79 -0.99
C ILE A 18 -30.53 -22.79 -0.02
N GLU A 19 -30.84 -23.94 0.55
CA GLU A 19 -31.94 -24.13 1.47
C GLU A 19 -31.44 -24.78 2.75
N ARG A 20 -31.83 -24.20 3.89
CA ARG A 20 -31.50 -24.73 5.20
C ARG A 20 -32.64 -25.53 5.79
N SER A 21 -32.34 -26.56 6.57
CA SER A 21 -33.33 -27.26 7.38
C SER A 21 -33.90 -26.35 8.48
N GLN A 22 -35.07 -26.68 9.02
CA GLN A 22 -35.75 -25.89 10.08
C GLN A 22 -34.92 -25.83 11.38
N ASP A 23 -34.17 -26.87 11.64
CA ASP A 23 -33.25 -27.01 12.80
C ASP A 23 -31.85 -26.38 12.57
N PHE A 24 -31.64 -25.72 11.43
CA PHE A 24 -30.37 -25.09 11.12
C PHE A 24 -30.19 -23.83 11.96
N ASP A 25 -29.00 -23.67 12.54
CA ASP A 25 -28.67 -22.54 13.43
C ASP A 25 -28.77 -21.19 12.70
N ASP A 26 -29.52 -20.26 13.29
CA ASP A 26 -29.78 -18.95 12.69
C ASP A 26 -28.53 -18.09 12.60
N PHE A 27 -27.60 -18.20 13.57
CA PHE A 27 -26.35 -17.43 13.55
C PHE A 27 -25.45 -17.92 12.41
N VAL A 28 -25.28 -19.23 12.26
CA VAL A 28 -24.52 -19.84 11.16
C VAL A 28 -25.10 -19.47 9.80
N TRP A 29 -26.45 -19.46 9.71
CA TRP A 29 -27.16 -19.02 8.50
C TRP A 29 -26.86 -17.55 8.16
N GLN A 30 -26.91 -16.64 9.13
CA GLN A 30 -26.62 -15.22 8.90
C GLN A 30 -25.16 -14.97 8.51
N GLU A 31 -24.20 -15.68 9.12
CA GLU A 31 -22.81 -15.61 8.72
C GLU A 31 -22.58 -16.13 7.28
N LEU A 32 -23.25 -17.21 6.89
CA LEU A 32 -23.22 -17.73 5.53
C LEU A 32 -23.78 -16.70 4.53
N LEU A 33 -24.95 -16.12 4.83
CA LEU A 33 -25.56 -15.09 3.99
C LEU A 33 -24.67 -13.86 3.83
N LYS A 34 -24.07 -13.40 4.94
CA LYS A 34 -23.16 -12.27 4.97
C LYS A 34 -21.93 -12.56 4.11
N THR A 35 -21.37 -13.77 4.20
CA THR A 35 -20.22 -14.19 3.40
C THR A 35 -20.55 -14.25 1.91
N ILE A 36 -21.69 -14.82 1.53
CA ILE A 36 -22.14 -14.86 0.12
C ILE A 36 -22.39 -13.44 -0.41
N LYS A 37 -23.03 -12.56 0.38
CA LYS A 37 -23.30 -11.16 -0.01
C LYS A 37 -22.05 -10.37 -0.32
N GLN A 38 -20.91 -10.69 0.30
CA GLN A 38 -19.63 -10.04 0.01
C GLN A 38 -19.13 -10.28 -1.42
N PHE A 39 -19.48 -11.42 -2.01
CA PHE A 39 -19.07 -11.83 -3.35
C PHE A 39 -20.16 -11.69 -4.41
N GLN A 40 -21.32 -11.19 -4.03
CA GLN A 40 -22.46 -11.00 -4.93
C GLN A 40 -22.65 -9.51 -5.23
N ASP A 41 -22.72 -9.17 -6.52
CA ASP A 41 -22.82 -7.78 -6.97
C ASP A 41 -24.26 -7.27 -7.04
N THR A 42 -25.23 -8.21 -7.06
CA THR A 42 -26.67 -7.91 -7.09
C THR A 42 -27.33 -8.43 -5.82
N PRO A 43 -28.45 -7.86 -5.37
CA PRO A 43 -29.25 -8.47 -4.32
C PRO A 43 -29.58 -9.94 -4.66
N PHE A 44 -29.76 -10.78 -3.65
CA PHE A 44 -30.25 -12.15 -3.87
C PHE A 44 -31.51 -12.09 -4.74
N LYS A 45 -31.57 -12.96 -5.73
CA LYS A 45 -32.77 -13.04 -6.60
C LYS A 45 -34.01 -13.40 -5.84
N GLU A 46 -33.85 -14.29 -4.87
CA GLU A 46 -34.91 -14.67 -3.93
C GLU A 46 -34.23 -14.82 -2.55
N GLU A 47 -34.82 -14.17 -1.54
CA GLU A 47 -34.38 -14.30 -0.14
C GLU A 47 -35.60 -14.63 0.70
N LYS A 48 -35.71 -15.89 1.16
CA LYS A 48 -36.73 -16.37 2.07
C LYS A 48 -36.12 -16.76 3.40
N LYS A 49 -36.94 -16.93 4.43
CA LYS A 49 -36.46 -17.30 5.78
C LYS A 49 -35.56 -18.56 5.79
N LEU A 50 -35.83 -19.52 4.92
CA LEU A 50 -35.15 -20.81 4.87
C LEU A 50 -34.36 -21.05 3.56
N SER A 51 -34.43 -20.14 2.61
CA SER A 51 -33.75 -20.33 1.31
C SER A 51 -33.33 -19.02 0.66
N ILE A 52 -32.26 -19.08 -0.12
CA ILE A 52 -31.79 -17.99 -0.99
C ILE A 52 -31.51 -18.51 -2.39
N THR A 53 -31.63 -17.62 -3.37
CA THR A 53 -31.17 -17.86 -4.74
C THR A 53 -30.06 -16.84 -5.06
N ALA A 54 -28.85 -17.32 -5.22
CA ALA A 54 -27.63 -16.54 -5.39
C ALA A 54 -26.95 -16.83 -6.74
N GLU A 55 -25.99 -15.99 -7.12
CA GLU A 55 -25.13 -16.25 -8.26
C GLU A 55 -24.17 -17.41 -7.94
N TRP A 56 -24.00 -18.34 -8.89
CA TRP A 56 -23.05 -19.45 -8.74
C TRP A 56 -21.66 -18.97 -8.37
N VAL A 57 -21.24 -17.88 -8.95
CA VAL A 57 -19.93 -17.29 -8.74
C VAL A 57 -19.73 -16.88 -7.28
N ALA A 58 -20.73 -16.23 -6.66
CA ALA A 58 -20.67 -15.86 -5.26
C ALA A 58 -20.54 -17.09 -4.34
N PHE A 59 -21.33 -18.14 -4.61
CA PHE A 59 -21.27 -19.38 -3.86
C PHE A 59 -19.94 -20.12 -4.02
N LEU A 60 -19.42 -20.23 -5.25
CA LEU A 60 -18.13 -20.88 -5.51
C LEU A 60 -16.95 -20.13 -4.89
N SER A 61 -17.07 -18.82 -4.71
CA SER A 61 -16.04 -18.00 -4.07
C SER A 61 -15.89 -18.26 -2.57
N ILE A 62 -16.95 -18.76 -1.92
CA ILE A 62 -16.96 -19.02 -0.47
C ILE A 62 -16.76 -20.49 -0.09
N LEU A 63 -16.43 -21.37 -1.03
CA LEU A 63 -16.34 -22.82 -0.74
C LEU A 63 -15.41 -23.17 0.44
N GLN A 64 -14.33 -22.44 0.61
CA GLN A 64 -13.41 -22.65 1.73
C GLN A 64 -14.00 -22.17 3.07
N ASP A 65 -14.68 -21.03 3.06
CA ASP A 65 -15.34 -20.50 4.26
C ASP A 65 -16.53 -21.38 4.62
N LEU A 66 -17.25 -21.88 3.62
CA LEU A 66 -18.32 -22.86 3.81
C LEU A 66 -17.77 -24.15 4.44
N GLN A 67 -16.60 -24.61 4.02
CA GLN A 67 -15.95 -25.78 4.62
C GLN A 67 -15.58 -25.53 6.07
N LYS A 68 -14.96 -24.38 6.39
CA LYS A 68 -14.65 -23.99 7.77
C LYS A 68 -15.91 -23.90 8.64
N LEU A 69 -16.96 -23.25 8.13
CA LEU A 69 -18.25 -23.15 8.84
C LEU A 69 -18.86 -24.52 9.10
N ARG A 70 -18.80 -25.42 8.10
CA ARG A 70 -19.27 -26.81 8.25
C ARG A 70 -18.49 -27.57 9.31
N ASP A 71 -17.16 -27.49 9.28
CA ASP A 71 -16.30 -28.23 10.20
C ASP A 71 -16.44 -27.71 11.64
N LEU A 72 -16.67 -26.40 11.83
CA LEU A 72 -16.91 -25.79 13.14
C LEU A 72 -18.30 -26.10 13.72
N ASN A 73 -19.33 -26.13 12.87
CA ASN A 73 -20.74 -26.24 13.30
C ASN A 73 -21.37 -27.59 12.98
N GLN A 74 -20.62 -28.53 12.40
CA GLN A 74 -20.99 -29.93 12.15
C GLN A 74 -22.33 -30.11 11.42
N PHE A 75 -22.61 -29.30 10.38
CA PHE A 75 -23.77 -29.48 9.52
C PHE A 75 -23.47 -30.32 8.28
N HIS A 76 -24.50 -30.96 7.71
CA HIS A 76 -24.40 -31.73 6.49
C HIS A 76 -24.69 -30.87 5.27
N LEU A 77 -23.80 -30.92 4.28
CA LEU A 77 -23.99 -30.27 2.98
C LEU A 77 -24.51 -31.34 2.00
N ILE A 78 -25.73 -31.15 1.50
CA ILE A 78 -26.37 -32.04 0.54
C ILE A 78 -26.47 -31.29 -0.79
N CYS A 79 -25.84 -31.82 -1.82
CA CYS A 79 -25.84 -31.23 -3.15
C CYS A 79 -26.62 -32.08 -4.14
N THR A 80 -27.36 -31.43 -5.04
CA THR A 80 -27.84 -32.13 -6.24
C THR A 80 -26.65 -32.51 -7.13
N LYS A 81 -26.81 -33.53 -7.96
CA LYS A 81 -25.75 -34.04 -8.84
C LYS A 81 -25.15 -32.93 -9.74
N ASP A 82 -25.97 -32.01 -10.24
CA ASP A 82 -25.51 -30.89 -11.07
C ASP A 82 -24.71 -29.86 -10.25
N ALA A 83 -25.14 -29.60 -9.01
CA ALA A 83 -24.42 -28.72 -8.10
C ALA A 83 -23.08 -29.32 -7.69
N GLU A 84 -23.06 -30.61 -7.36
CA GLU A 84 -21.85 -31.36 -7.02
C GLU A 84 -20.83 -31.34 -8.16
N ASN A 85 -21.26 -31.65 -9.37
CA ASN A 85 -20.40 -31.63 -10.56
C ASN A 85 -19.76 -30.25 -10.77
N LYS A 86 -20.53 -29.17 -10.60
CA LYS A 86 -20.05 -27.80 -10.76
C LYS A 86 -19.05 -27.39 -9.67
N ILE A 87 -19.29 -27.81 -8.44
CA ILE A 87 -18.36 -27.63 -7.31
C ILE A 87 -17.07 -28.39 -7.57
N GLN A 88 -17.16 -29.68 -7.95
CA GLN A 88 -16.02 -30.54 -8.23
C GLN A 88 -15.18 -30.01 -9.41
N GLU A 89 -15.83 -29.60 -10.50
CA GLU A 89 -15.18 -28.98 -11.65
C GLU A 89 -14.40 -27.72 -11.21
N THR A 90 -14.96 -26.91 -10.34
CA THR A 90 -14.31 -25.71 -9.82
C THR A 90 -13.10 -26.06 -8.95
N ILE A 91 -13.24 -27.03 -8.03
CA ILE A 91 -12.15 -27.51 -7.17
C ILE A 91 -11.03 -28.13 -8.02
N GLU A 92 -11.38 -28.95 -9.01
CA GLU A 92 -10.39 -29.56 -9.93
C GLU A 92 -9.68 -28.50 -10.79
N ASN A 93 -10.42 -27.50 -11.27
CA ASN A 93 -9.84 -26.39 -12.00
C ASN A 93 -8.90 -25.56 -11.11
N GLN A 94 -9.28 -25.32 -9.85
CA GLN A 94 -8.40 -24.70 -8.87
C GLN A 94 -7.15 -25.55 -8.59
N LYS A 95 -7.29 -26.86 -8.37
CA LYS A 95 -6.15 -27.79 -8.20
C LYS A 95 -5.26 -27.82 -9.45
N LYS A 96 -5.83 -27.86 -10.65
CA LYS A 96 -5.08 -27.77 -11.92
C LYS A 96 -4.38 -26.42 -12.10
N LEU A 97 -4.95 -25.35 -11.55
CA LEU A 97 -4.32 -24.03 -11.53
C LEU A 97 -3.13 -23.96 -10.58
N ILE A 98 -3.17 -24.72 -9.48
CA ILE A 98 -2.09 -24.80 -8.47
C ILE A 98 -0.97 -25.73 -8.95
N SER A 99 -1.31 -26.87 -9.58
CA SER A 99 -0.37 -27.95 -9.92
C SER A 99 0.38 -27.80 -11.24
N LYS A 100 0.00 -26.86 -12.10
CA LYS A 100 0.73 -26.63 -13.34
C LYS A 100 1.92 -25.72 -13.08
N GLU A 101 3.07 -26.31 -12.80
CA GLU A 101 4.33 -25.68 -13.14
C GLU A 101 4.20 -25.14 -14.57
N PHE A 102 4.48 -23.87 -14.74
CA PHE A 102 4.51 -23.25 -16.05
C PHE A 102 5.77 -23.77 -16.73
N ASN A 103 5.65 -24.86 -17.52
CA ASN A 103 6.78 -25.51 -18.16
C ASN A 103 7.39 -24.70 -19.33
N VAL A 104 7.31 -23.38 -19.25
CA VAL A 104 8.04 -22.51 -20.17
C VAL A 104 9.42 -22.26 -19.56
N LYS A 105 10.38 -23.11 -19.88
CA LYS A 105 11.80 -22.81 -19.62
C LYS A 105 12.18 -21.62 -20.48
N LEU A 106 12.21 -20.44 -19.86
CA LEU A 106 12.66 -19.21 -20.50
C LEU A 106 14.19 -19.24 -20.56
N ASP A 107 14.74 -19.45 -21.74
CA ASP A 107 16.18 -19.35 -22.00
C ASP A 107 16.59 -17.95 -22.50
N ASP A 108 17.88 -17.75 -22.71
CA ASP A 108 18.38 -16.45 -23.20
C ASP A 108 17.92 -16.14 -24.62
N LYS A 109 17.71 -17.17 -25.46
CA LYS A 109 17.22 -17.01 -26.83
C LYS A 109 15.78 -16.46 -26.85
N GLU A 110 14.91 -16.96 -25.96
CA GLU A 110 13.55 -16.43 -25.82
C GLU A 110 13.57 -14.98 -25.32
N ILE A 111 14.48 -14.63 -24.39
CA ILE A 111 14.64 -13.25 -23.92
C ILE A 111 15.13 -12.34 -25.06
N GLU A 112 16.01 -12.80 -25.93
CA GLU A 112 16.50 -12.04 -27.10
C GLU A 112 15.36 -11.75 -28.11
N LYS A 113 14.38 -12.65 -28.23
CA LYS A 113 13.19 -12.42 -29.07
C LYS A 113 12.35 -11.21 -28.62
N LEU A 114 12.48 -10.74 -27.38
CA LEU A 114 11.81 -9.55 -26.90
C LEU A 114 12.06 -8.34 -27.80
N LYS A 115 13.27 -8.23 -28.38
CA LYS A 115 13.59 -7.17 -29.35
C LYS A 115 12.70 -7.27 -30.60
N SER A 116 12.43 -8.47 -31.09
CA SER A 116 11.54 -8.69 -32.24
C SER A 116 10.07 -8.43 -31.90
N TYR A 117 9.70 -8.49 -30.61
CA TYR A 117 8.36 -8.17 -30.12
C TYR A 117 8.17 -6.67 -29.86
N GLY A 118 9.23 -5.88 -30.07
CA GLY A 118 9.23 -4.42 -29.88
C GLY A 118 9.67 -3.95 -28.51
N PHE A 119 10.27 -4.81 -27.68
CA PHE A 119 10.96 -4.43 -26.44
C PHE A 119 12.42 -4.14 -26.80
N SER A 120 12.70 -2.96 -27.34
CA SER A 120 14.00 -2.67 -27.94
C SER A 120 14.67 -1.38 -27.48
N LYS A 121 13.95 -0.50 -26.78
CA LYS A 121 14.54 0.77 -26.33
C LYS A 121 15.51 0.62 -25.17
N ILE A 122 15.31 -0.41 -24.33
CA ILE A 122 16.23 -0.76 -23.25
C ILE A 122 16.63 -2.23 -23.35
N ASN A 123 17.78 -2.55 -22.76
CA ASN A 123 18.19 -3.93 -22.54
C ASN A 123 17.93 -4.32 -21.08
N LEU A 124 17.30 -5.48 -20.86
CA LEU A 124 17.15 -6.00 -19.50
C LEU A 124 18.52 -6.24 -18.86
N THR A 125 18.69 -5.77 -17.63
CA THR A 125 19.90 -6.02 -16.83
C THR A 125 20.02 -7.51 -16.47
N LYS A 126 21.20 -7.93 -15.99
CA LYS A 126 21.39 -9.31 -15.54
C LYS A 126 20.40 -9.74 -14.45
N PHE A 127 20.05 -8.84 -13.54
CA PHE A 127 19.09 -9.09 -12.46
C PHE A 127 17.67 -9.20 -12.99
N GLN A 128 17.26 -8.32 -13.89
CA GLN A 128 15.94 -8.38 -14.53
C GLN A 128 15.76 -9.65 -15.36
N LYS A 129 16.81 -10.11 -16.07
CA LYS A 129 16.80 -11.40 -16.78
C LYS A 129 16.69 -12.59 -15.82
N ARG A 130 17.42 -12.57 -14.70
CA ARG A 130 17.32 -13.58 -13.64
C ARG A 130 15.89 -13.65 -13.09
N ASP A 131 15.35 -12.49 -12.72
CA ASP A 131 14.02 -12.38 -12.14
C ASP A 131 12.95 -12.85 -13.13
N LEU A 132 13.04 -12.45 -14.39
CA LEU A 132 12.16 -12.91 -15.46
C LEU A 132 12.19 -14.44 -15.62
N LYS A 133 13.38 -15.04 -15.70
CA LYS A 133 13.56 -16.50 -15.78
C LYS A 133 12.95 -17.23 -14.59
N THR A 134 13.13 -16.67 -13.38
CA THR A 134 12.60 -17.27 -12.15
C THR A 134 11.08 -17.20 -12.11
N LEU A 135 10.50 -16.05 -12.45
CA LEU A 135 9.05 -15.85 -12.49
C LEU A 135 8.35 -16.75 -13.52
N PHE A 136 9.02 -17.07 -14.62
CA PHE A 136 8.46 -17.96 -15.65
C PHE A 136 8.45 -19.46 -15.27
N ARG A 137 9.10 -19.84 -14.17
CA ARG A 137 8.95 -21.21 -13.63
C ARG A 137 7.57 -21.45 -13.01
N PHE A 138 6.85 -20.39 -12.68
CA PHE A 138 5.56 -20.43 -12.01
C PHE A 138 4.48 -19.80 -12.89
N LYS A 139 3.27 -20.32 -12.79
CA LYS A 139 2.11 -19.78 -13.52
C LYS A 139 1.83 -18.33 -13.13
N ASN A 140 1.87 -18.02 -11.83
CA ASN A 140 1.70 -16.70 -11.27
C ASN A 140 2.94 -16.34 -10.46
N GLY A 141 3.29 -15.06 -10.36
CA GLY A 141 4.53 -14.68 -9.70
C GLY A 141 4.44 -13.39 -8.90
N ALA A 142 5.39 -13.22 -7.97
CA ALA A 142 5.54 -12.00 -7.21
C ALA A 142 6.92 -11.38 -7.45
N ASN A 143 6.94 -10.11 -7.83
CA ASN A 143 8.17 -9.34 -7.94
C ASN A 143 8.26 -8.34 -6.78
N PHE A 144 9.02 -8.72 -5.77
CA PHE A 144 9.27 -7.93 -4.57
C PHE A 144 10.58 -7.15 -4.62
N SER A 145 11.15 -6.99 -5.81
CA SER A 145 12.37 -6.20 -6.01
C SER A 145 12.20 -4.76 -5.57
N VAL A 146 13.27 -4.17 -5.06
CA VAL A 146 13.27 -2.80 -4.54
C VAL A 146 12.76 -1.79 -5.55
N GLN A 147 12.37 -0.62 -5.09
CA GLN A 147 11.95 0.45 -5.99
C GLN A 147 13.12 0.87 -6.89
N GLY A 148 12.81 1.18 -8.16
CA GLY A 148 13.84 1.51 -9.15
C GLY A 148 14.52 0.30 -9.81
N SER A 149 14.24 -0.94 -9.38
CA SER A 149 14.79 -2.17 -10.02
C SER A 149 14.24 -2.45 -11.43
N GLY A 150 13.22 -1.70 -11.87
CA GLY A 150 12.57 -1.90 -13.18
C GLY A 150 11.49 -2.98 -13.16
N LYS A 151 10.72 -3.11 -12.09
CA LYS A 151 9.58 -4.04 -11.99
C LYS A 151 8.63 -3.90 -13.19
N THR A 152 8.31 -2.67 -13.61
CA THR A 152 7.48 -2.39 -14.79
C THR A 152 8.08 -2.97 -16.05
N ALA A 153 9.39 -2.83 -16.27
CA ALA A 153 10.09 -3.38 -17.44
C ALA A 153 10.03 -4.92 -17.47
N VAL A 154 10.25 -5.57 -16.31
CA VAL A 154 10.11 -7.04 -16.19
C VAL A 154 8.67 -7.48 -16.48
N THR A 155 7.68 -6.73 -16.01
CA THR A 155 6.26 -7.04 -16.24
C THR A 155 5.86 -6.87 -17.71
N LEU A 156 6.34 -5.82 -18.38
CA LEU A 156 6.10 -5.61 -19.82
C LEU A 156 6.78 -6.71 -20.66
N ALA A 157 8.01 -7.09 -20.30
CA ALA A 157 8.70 -8.22 -20.92
C ALA A 157 7.91 -9.53 -20.72
N THR A 158 7.44 -9.78 -19.50
CA THR A 158 6.56 -10.92 -19.18
C THR A 158 5.33 -10.94 -20.08
N HIS A 159 4.61 -9.80 -20.18
CA HIS A 159 3.41 -9.70 -20.99
C HIS A 159 3.69 -9.95 -22.48
N LEU A 160 4.77 -9.42 -23.02
CA LEU A 160 5.13 -9.64 -24.43
C LEU A 160 5.48 -11.10 -24.72
N ILE A 161 6.16 -11.80 -23.81
CA ILE A 161 6.41 -13.23 -23.95
C ILE A 161 5.09 -14.01 -23.93
N LEU A 162 4.21 -13.74 -22.95
CA LEU A 162 2.89 -14.37 -22.85
C LEU A 162 2.04 -14.14 -24.10
N ARG A 163 2.12 -12.95 -24.69
CA ARG A 163 1.37 -12.56 -25.88
C ARG A 163 1.80 -13.32 -27.12
N ASN A 164 3.10 -13.55 -27.27
CA ASN A 164 3.68 -14.19 -28.44
C ASN A 164 3.86 -15.72 -28.29
N ASN A 165 3.64 -16.26 -27.08
CA ASN A 165 3.68 -17.70 -26.84
C ASN A 165 2.40 -18.37 -27.35
N LYS A 166 2.54 -19.53 -28.02
CA LYS A 166 1.43 -20.25 -28.68
C LYS A 166 0.37 -20.77 -27.70
N ASP A 167 0.76 -21.10 -26.46
CA ASP A 167 -0.13 -21.69 -25.47
C ASP A 167 -0.88 -20.63 -24.66
N THR A 168 -0.21 -19.53 -24.32
CA THR A 168 -0.78 -18.48 -23.50
C THR A 168 -1.55 -17.45 -24.32
N ARG A 169 -0.98 -16.93 -25.40
CA ARG A 169 -1.61 -15.93 -26.29
C ARG A 169 -2.35 -14.80 -25.55
N ALA A 170 -1.73 -14.27 -24.49
CA ALA A 170 -2.33 -13.18 -23.72
C ALA A 170 -2.58 -11.99 -24.65
N ASN A 171 -3.84 -11.59 -24.80
CA ASN A 171 -4.20 -10.50 -25.72
C ASN A 171 -4.53 -9.19 -24.97
N SER A 172 -4.54 -9.22 -23.64
CA SER A 172 -4.87 -8.10 -22.81
C SER A 172 -3.97 -8.01 -21.58
N LEU A 173 -3.61 -6.78 -21.20
CA LEU A 173 -2.95 -6.43 -19.95
C LEU A 173 -3.92 -5.64 -19.08
N LEU A 174 -4.18 -6.09 -17.86
CA LEU A 174 -4.95 -5.37 -16.85
C LEU A 174 -4.06 -5.08 -15.66
N VAL A 175 -3.82 -3.81 -15.40
CA VAL A 175 -3.02 -3.33 -14.26
C VAL A 175 -3.93 -2.68 -13.22
N VAL A 176 -3.86 -3.14 -11.98
CA VAL A 176 -4.45 -2.44 -10.82
C VAL A 176 -3.32 -1.80 -10.05
N ALA A 177 -3.35 -0.49 -9.92
CA ALA A 177 -2.28 0.29 -9.32
C ALA A 177 -2.84 1.49 -8.54
N PRO A 178 -2.12 2.06 -7.58
CA PRO A 178 -2.45 3.36 -7.03
C PRO A 178 -2.47 4.43 -8.14
N LYS A 179 -3.38 5.42 -8.04
CA LYS A 179 -3.60 6.40 -9.12
C LYS A 179 -2.33 7.17 -9.53
N ASN A 180 -1.44 7.43 -8.62
CA ASN A 180 -0.18 8.13 -8.87
C ASN A 180 0.92 7.24 -9.50
N ALA A 181 0.75 5.92 -9.55
CA ALA A 181 1.62 5.03 -10.32
C ALA A 181 1.29 5.02 -11.84
N PHE A 182 0.17 5.60 -12.25
CA PHE A 182 -0.28 5.56 -13.65
C PHE A 182 0.74 6.17 -14.61
N LEU A 183 1.24 7.37 -14.30
CA LEU A 183 2.30 8.00 -15.09
C LEU A 183 3.55 7.13 -15.21
N GLY A 184 3.94 6.44 -14.12
CA GLY A 184 5.09 5.54 -14.15
C GLY A 184 4.88 4.31 -15.04
N TRP A 185 3.63 3.89 -15.25
CA TRP A 185 3.29 2.85 -16.22
C TRP A 185 3.33 3.38 -17.66
N GLU A 186 2.84 4.60 -17.91
CA GLU A 186 2.94 5.26 -19.21
C GLU A 186 4.41 5.49 -19.59
N ASP A 187 5.21 6.06 -18.69
CA ASP A 187 6.66 6.21 -18.87
C ASP A 187 7.32 4.85 -19.18
N GLY A 188 6.92 3.76 -18.46
CA GLY A 188 7.43 2.43 -18.71
C GLY A 188 7.13 1.89 -20.10
N PHE A 189 5.94 2.18 -20.65
CA PHE A 189 5.60 1.87 -22.06
C PHE A 189 6.50 2.65 -23.02
N ASP A 190 6.74 3.92 -22.72
CA ASP A 190 7.56 4.79 -23.56
C ASP A 190 9.05 4.45 -23.49
N ASP A 191 9.55 4.09 -22.35
CA ASP A 191 10.95 3.76 -22.11
C ASP A 191 11.35 2.38 -22.61
N CYS A 192 10.42 1.39 -22.57
CA CYS A 192 10.74 0.01 -22.92
C CYS A 192 10.39 -0.34 -24.37
N LEU A 193 9.28 0.21 -24.89
CA LEU A 193 8.68 -0.24 -26.14
C LEU A 193 8.97 0.70 -27.30
N ASP A 194 9.33 0.15 -28.45
CA ASP A 194 9.50 0.91 -29.68
C ASP A 194 8.15 1.20 -30.37
N ASN A 195 8.17 2.10 -31.36
CA ASN A 195 6.96 2.51 -32.10
C ASN A 195 6.39 1.40 -33.00
N LYS A 196 7.13 0.30 -33.24
CA LYS A 196 6.65 -0.86 -34.01
C LYS A 196 5.90 -1.83 -33.11
N CYS A 197 6.13 -1.77 -31.80
CA CYS A 197 5.49 -2.64 -30.81
C CYS A 197 3.96 -2.52 -30.85
N LYS A 198 3.28 -3.65 -31.07
CA LYS A 198 1.81 -3.66 -31.12
C LYS A 198 1.19 -3.25 -29.80
N LEU A 199 1.78 -3.66 -28.65
CA LEU A 199 1.34 -3.27 -27.32
C LEU A 199 1.39 -1.76 -27.12
N LYS A 200 2.46 -1.10 -27.59
CA LYS A 200 2.59 0.36 -27.54
C LYS A 200 1.54 1.07 -28.40
N LYS A 201 1.28 0.57 -29.62
CA LYS A 201 0.25 1.14 -30.51
C LYS A 201 -1.16 1.01 -29.94
N GLU A 202 -1.44 -0.07 -29.22
CA GLU A 202 -2.72 -0.29 -28.53
C GLU A 202 -2.87 0.64 -27.31
N GLY A 203 -1.75 1.06 -26.71
CA GLY A 203 -1.70 1.92 -25.55
C GLY A 203 -2.18 1.25 -24.25
N LEU A 204 -2.08 1.98 -23.17
CA LEU A 204 -2.61 1.62 -21.84
C LEU A 204 -3.72 2.62 -21.49
N ILE A 205 -4.97 2.14 -21.42
CA ILE A 205 -6.15 2.98 -21.27
C ILE A 205 -6.55 3.08 -19.81
N GLU A 206 -6.62 4.29 -19.29
CA GLU A 206 -7.13 4.53 -17.93
C GLU A 206 -8.64 4.26 -17.83
N LEU A 207 -9.03 3.41 -16.87
CA LEU A 207 -10.43 3.17 -16.52
C LEU A 207 -10.89 4.16 -15.43
N THR A 208 -11.14 5.39 -15.86
CA THR A 208 -11.62 6.50 -15.02
C THR A 208 -12.97 7.02 -15.52
N GLY A 209 -13.70 7.73 -14.62
CA GLY A 209 -15.00 8.30 -14.94
C GLY A 209 -16.20 7.48 -14.43
N THR A 210 -17.36 7.66 -15.05
CA THR A 210 -18.62 7.00 -14.68
C THR A 210 -18.65 5.52 -15.10
N TYR A 211 -19.53 4.74 -14.50
CA TYR A 211 -19.77 3.33 -14.86
C TYR A 211 -20.01 3.15 -16.37
N ASN A 212 -20.87 3.99 -16.96
CA ASN A 212 -21.19 3.92 -18.39
C ASN A 212 -19.99 4.29 -19.29
N SER A 213 -19.20 5.27 -18.90
CA SER A 213 -17.97 5.63 -19.60
C SER A 213 -16.97 4.47 -19.62
N ILE A 214 -16.78 3.81 -18.49
CA ILE A 214 -15.89 2.66 -18.38
C ILE A 214 -16.42 1.47 -19.19
N LYS A 215 -17.72 1.18 -19.10
CA LYS A 215 -18.38 0.15 -19.92
C LYS A 215 -18.15 0.39 -21.41
N LYS A 216 -18.25 1.65 -21.86
CA LYS A 216 -17.96 2.03 -23.27
C LYS A 216 -16.49 1.76 -23.61
N LYS A 217 -15.52 2.13 -22.76
CA LYS A 217 -14.09 1.86 -22.98
C LYS A 217 -13.79 0.36 -23.09
N LEU A 218 -14.35 -0.48 -22.20
CA LEU A 218 -14.16 -1.93 -22.22
C LEU A 218 -14.75 -2.59 -23.48
N ASN A 219 -15.79 -2.01 -24.08
CA ASN A 219 -16.44 -2.51 -25.29
C ASN A 219 -15.90 -1.91 -26.58
N SER A 220 -15.01 -0.91 -26.54
CA SER A 220 -14.54 -0.17 -27.72
C SER A 220 -13.35 -0.82 -28.46
N GLY A 221 -12.99 -2.06 -28.10
CA GLY A 221 -11.90 -2.81 -28.76
C GLY A 221 -10.51 -2.61 -28.15
N PHE A 222 -10.34 -1.69 -27.21
CA PHE A 222 -9.11 -1.57 -26.41
C PHE A 222 -8.83 -2.86 -25.64
N LYS A 223 -7.54 -3.16 -25.42
CA LYS A 223 -7.11 -4.41 -24.82
C LYS A 223 -6.34 -4.23 -23.52
N ASN A 224 -5.67 -3.11 -23.31
CA ASN A 224 -4.79 -2.89 -22.18
C ASN A 224 -5.34 -1.77 -21.32
N PHE A 225 -5.49 -2.04 -20.02
CA PHE A 225 -6.15 -1.13 -19.10
C PHE A 225 -5.37 -0.97 -17.80
N ILE A 226 -5.43 0.24 -17.25
CA ILE A 226 -4.98 0.54 -15.91
C ILE A 226 -6.13 1.13 -15.09
N ILE A 227 -6.26 0.69 -13.84
CA ILE A 227 -7.34 1.08 -12.93
C ILE A 227 -6.81 1.18 -11.50
N ASN A 228 -7.38 2.06 -10.68
CA ASN A 228 -7.06 2.11 -9.27
C ASN A 228 -7.90 1.12 -8.43
N TYR A 229 -7.38 0.76 -7.26
CA TYR A 229 -8.00 -0.21 -6.35
C TYR A 229 -9.42 0.18 -5.95
N GLU A 230 -9.65 1.46 -5.65
CA GLU A 230 -10.95 1.98 -5.22
C GLU A 230 -12.00 1.89 -6.33
N LYS A 231 -11.58 2.15 -7.58
CA LYS A 231 -12.48 2.06 -8.72
C LYS A 231 -12.86 0.63 -9.04
N LEU A 232 -11.92 -0.31 -8.87
CA LEU A 232 -12.18 -1.73 -9.09
C LEU A 232 -13.34 -2.24 -8.23
N ILE A 233 -13.51 -1.74 -7.00
CA ILE A 233 -14.62 -2.10 -6.11
C ILE A 233 -15.98 -1.87 -6.80
N SER A 234 -16.13 -0.75 -7.52
CA SER A 234 -17.40 -0.36 -8.13
C SER A 234 -17.68 -0.96 -9.51
N ILE A 235 -16.68 -1.57 -10.16
CA ILE A 235 -16.82 -2.08 -11.54
C ILE A 235 -16.34 -3.52 -11.72
N GLY A 236 -16.19 -4.29 -10.63
CA GLY A 236 -15.72 -5.67 -10.66
C GLY A 236 -16.43 -6.55 -11.69
N ASN A 237 -17.76 -6.41 -11.84
CA ASN A 237 -18.55 -7.13 -12.84
C ASN A 237 -18.22 -6.77 -14.28
N LEU A 238 -17.98 -5.48 -14.57
CA LEU A 238 -17.57 -5.09 -15.92
C LEU A 238 -16.23 -5.71 -16.28
N ILE A 239 -15.30 -5.72 -15.31
CA ILE A 239 -13.99 -6.34 -15.49
C ILE A 239 -14.12 -7.86 -15.64
N ALA A 240 -14.91 -8.53 -14.80
CA ALA A 240 -15.16 -9.98 -14.93
C ALA A 240 -15.72 -10.35 -16.31
N ASN A 241 -16.69 -9.58 -16.81
CA ASN A 241 -17.26 -9.77 -18.16
C ASN A 241 -16.22 -9.52 -19.27
N PHE A 242 -15.32 -8.55 -19.09
CA PHE A 242 -14.22 -8.34 -20.03
C PHE A 242 -13.23 -9.51 -20.01
N VAL A 243 -12.82 -9.96 -18.83
CA VAL A 243 -11.87 -11.09 -18.65
C VAL A 243 -12.41 -12.40 -19.23
N SER A 244 -13.73 -12.67 -19.06
CA SER A 244 -14.35 -13.88 -19.61
C SER A 244 -14.28 -13.98 -21.14
N LYS A 245 -14.09 -12.86 -21.84
CA LYS A 245 -14.01 -12.74 -23.30
C LYS A 245 -12.59 -12.55 -23.83
N ASN A 246 -11.60 -12.39 -22.93
CA ASN A 246 -10.23 -12.07 -23.30
C ASN A 246 -9.22 -12.93 -22.51
N ARG A 247 -8.04 -13.11 -23.06
CA ARG A 247 -6.93 -13.80 -22.41
C ARG A 247 -6.06 -12.79 -21.68
N VAL A 248 -6.36 -12.55 -20.41
CA VAL A 248 -5.84 -11.41 -19.64
C VAL A 248 -4.63 -11.81 -18.79
N HIS A 249 -3.57 -11.03 -18.87
CA HIS A 249 -2.50 -10.96 -17.87
C HIS A 249 -2.88 -9.90 -16.84
N PHE A 250 -3.08 -10.30 -15.58
CA PHE A 250 -3.56 -9.44 -14.50
C PHE A 250 -2.43 -9.11 -13.53
N VAL A 251 -2.19 -7.84 -13.32
CA VAL A 251 -1.08 -7.32 -12.51
C VAL A 251 -1.61 -6.43 -11.39
N LEU A 252 -1.16 -6.68 -10.16
CA LEU A 252 -1.35 -5.77 -9.03
C LEU A 252 -0.05 -5.05 -8.75
N ASP A 253 -0.02 -3.75 -8.94
CA ASP A 253 1.11 -2.91 -8.55
C ASP A 253 0.89 -2.33 -7.15
N GLU A 254 1.95 -2.21 -6.37
CA GLU A 254 1.90 -1.90 -4.93
C GLU A 254 0.92 -2.84 -4.19
N SER A 255 1.09 -4.14 -4.39
CA SER A 255 0.18 -5.19 -3.93
C SER A 255 -0.04 -5.21 -2.41
N HIS A 256 0.83 -4.59 -1.61
CA HIS A 256 0.60 -4.39 -0.18
C HIS A 256 -0.69 -3.60 0.13
N LYS A 257 -1.30 -2.94 -0.87
CA LYS A 257 -2.62 -2.29 -0.73
C LYS A 257 -3.76 -3.28 -0.44
N ILE A 258 -3.55 -4.58 -0.69
CA ILE A 258 -4.51 -5.65 -0.34
C ILE A 258 -4.06 -6.50 0.86
N LYS A 259 -3.19 -5.98 1.73
CA LYS A 259 -2.65 -6.71 2.89
C LYS A 259 -3.71 -7.20 3.89
N SER A 260 -4.83 -6.50 4.03
CA SER A 260 -5.90 -6.82 4.97
C SER A 260 -7.03 -7.53 4.25
N GLU A 261 -7.29 -8.80 4.57
CA GLU A 261 -8.32 -9.64 3.92
C GLU A 261 -9.72 -9.03 4.00
N GLY A 262 -10.11 -8.46 5.14
CA GLY A 262 -11.42 -7.82 5.35
C GLY A 262 -11.61 -6.46 4.67
N ALA A 263 -10.58 -5.88 4.04
CA ALA A 263 -10.71 -4.59 3.38
C ALA A 263 -11.46 -4.72 2.05
N GLN A 264 -12.36 -3.79 1.74
CA GLN A 264 -13.17 -3.81 0.51
C GLN A 264 -12.32 -3.98 -0.77
N ARG A 265 -11.16 -3.33 -0.85
CA ARG A 265 -10.24 -3.47 -1.99
C ARG A 265 -9.65 -4.87 -2.12
N SER A 266 -9.32 -5.52 -1.00
CA SER A 266 -8.84 -6.90 -0.98
C SER A 266 -9.92 -7.86 -1.45
N GLN A 267 -11.14 -7.70 -0.92
CA GLN A 267 -12.29 -8.50 -1.31
C GLN A 267 -12.63 -8.35 -2.79
N ALA A 268 -12.62 -7.13 -3.34
CA ALA A 268 -12.87 -6.89 -4.75
C ALA A 268 -11.83 -7.60 -5.65
N VAL A 269 -10.55 -7.52 -5.28
CA VAL A 269 -9.46 -8.16 -6.02
C VAL A 269 -9.54 -9.69 -5.93
N LEU A 270 -9.75 -10.23 -4.72
CA LEU A 270 -9.86 -11.68 -4.51
C LEU A 270 -11.10 -12.24 -5.19
N SER A 271 -12.26 -11.58 -5.04
CA SER A 271 -13.48 -11.95 -5.75
C SER A 271 -13.24 -12.06 -7.25
N LEU A 272 -12.62 -11.06 -7.86
CA LEU A 272 -12.31 -11.09 -9.29
C LEU A 272 -11.36 -12.25 -9.64
N ALA A 273 -10.31 -12.49 -8.84
CA ALA A 273 -9.34 -13.57 -9.06
C ALA A 273 -9.95 -14.97 -8.98
N TYR A 274 -11.00 -15.15 -8.18
CA TYR A 274 -11.72 -16.42 -8.04
C TYR A 274 -12.80 -16.63 -9.10
N ARG A 275 -13.40 -15.54 -9.59
CA ARG A 275 -14.56 -15.56 -10.51
C ARG A 275 -14.20 -15.92 -11.93
N VAL A 276 -13.04 -15.48 -12.42
CA VAL A 276 -12.68 -15.58 -13.83
C VAL A 276 -11.25 -16.09 -14.02
N PRO A 277 -11.00 -16.89 -15.07
CA PRO A 277 -9.68 -17.43 -15.35
C PRO A 277 -8.78 -16.37 -15.97
N PHE A 278 -7.64 -16.09 -15.33
CA PHE A 278 -6.57 -15.30 -15.91
C PHE A 278 -5.50 -16.19 -16.55
N VAL A 279 -4.89 -15.70 -17.63
CA VAL A 279 -3.73 -16.37 -18.24
C VAL A 279 -2.58 -16.40 -17.24
N ARG A 280 -2.34 -15.27 -16.58
CA ARG A 280 -1.34 -15.10 -15.55
C ARG A 280 -1.76 -14.00 -14.58
N LYS A 281 -1.38 -14.16 -13.32
CA LYS A 281 -1.49 -13.14 -12.28
C LYS A 281 -0.11 -12.81 -11.75
N ASP A 282 0.24 -11.54 -11.66
CA ASP A 282 1.49 -11.08 -11.05
C ASP A 282 1.20 -10.00 -10.00
N ILE A 283 2.02 -9.97 -8.95
CA ILE A 283 2.01 -8.92 -7.93
C ILE A 283 3.36 -8.24 -7.85
N LEU A 284 3.34 -6.92 -7.67
CA LEU A 284 4.53 -6.08 -7.59
C LEU A 284 4.50 -5.28 -6.30
N SER A 285 5.56 -5.32 -5.51
CA SER A 285 5.74 -4.44 -4.35
C SER A 285 7.20 -4.38 -3.93
N GLY A 286 7.70 -3.21 -3.58
CA GLY A 286 9.01 -3.09 -2.93
C GLY A 286 8.95 -3.43 -1.43
N THR A 287 7.75 -3.32 -0.85
CA THR A 287 7.46 -3.49 0.59
C THR A 287 6.21 -4.36 0.78
N PRO A 288 6.30 -5.68 0.53
CA PRO A 288 5.11 -6.55 0.49
C PRO A 288 4.46 -6.77 1.86
N SER A 289 5.22 -6.67 2.95
CA SER A 289 4.79 -6.92 4.32
C SER A 289 5.14 -5.73 5.23
N PRO A 290 4.42 -4.59 5.09
CA PRO A 290 4.83 -3.34 5.72
C PRO A 290 4.53 -3.25 7.22
N ASN A 291 3.63 -4.07 7.76
CA ASN A 291 3.26 -4.02 9.17
C ASN A 291 3.64 -5.32 9.91
N ARG A 292 3.40 -6.47 9.30
CA ARG A 292 3.62 -7.80 9.89
C ARG A 292 3.75 -8.87 8.80
N PRO A 293 4.43 -9.99 9.06
CA PRO A 293 4.64 -11.04 8.07
C PRO A 293 3.35 -11.56 7.41
N GLU A 294 2.23 -11.62 8.16
CA GLU A 294 0.94 -12.12 7.68
C GLU A 294 0.30 -11.23 6.61
N ASP A 295 0.73 -9.98 6.46
CA ASP A 295 0.26 -9.05 5.41
C ASP A 295 0.45 -9.61 3.99
N ILE A 296 1.32 -10.63 3.84
CA ILE A 296 1.58 -11.29 2.57
C ILE A 296 0.49 -12.32 2.19
N ASN A 297 -0.23 -12.88 3.18
CA ASN A 297 -1.13 -14.00 2.95
C ASN A 297 -2.24 -13.66 1.95
N THR A 298 -2.87 -12.51 2.08
CA THR A 298 -3.91 -12.03 1.15
C THR A 298 -3.36 -11.84 -0.27
N GLN A 299 -2.11 -11.38 -0.38
CA GLN A 299 -1.44 -11.21 -1.67
C GLN A 299 -1.14 -12.57 -2.32
N PHE A 300 -0.78 -13.57 -1.52
CA PHE A 300 -0.56 -14.92 -2.03
C PHE A 300 -1.86 -15.64 -2.38
N GLN A 301 -2.93 -15.43 -1.62
CA GLN A 301 -4.28 -15.90 -1.98
C GLN A 301 -4.75 -15.36 -3.33
N PHE A 302 -4.41 -14.11 -3.67
CA PHE A 302 -4.69 -13.60 -5.01
C PHE A 302 -3.95 -14.39 -6.09
N LEU A 303 -2.69 -14.75 -5.90
CA LEU A 303 -1.92 -15.52 -6.86
C LEU A 303 -2.42 -16.97 -6.94
N TYR A 304 -2.52 -17.62 -5.80
CA TYR A 304 -2.87 -19.03 -5.66
C TYR A 304 -3.97 -19.18 -4.62
N PRO A 305 -5.24 -19.31 -5.05
CA PRO A 305 -6.35 -19.58 -4.15
C PRO A 305 -6.18 -20.93 -3.45
N GLY A 306 -6.33 -20.99 -2.15
CA GLY A 306 -6.26 -22.23 -1.40
C GLY A 306 -5.66 -22.07 0.00
N PRO A 307 -5.55 -23.16 0.79
CA PRO A 307 -4.89 -23.13 2.09
C PRO A 307 -3.44 -22.63 1.92
N GLU A 308 -2.90 -22.03 2.97
CA GLU A 308 -1.59 -21.39 2.99
C GLU A 308 -0.58 -22.11 2.10
N TYR A 309 -0.02 -21.37 1.15
CA TYR A 309 0.94 -21.90 0.21
C TYR A 309 2.23 -22.28 0.94
N THR A 310 2.42 -23.56 1.18
CA THR A 310 3.58 -24.11 1.92
C THR A 310 4.73 -24.54 1.01
N GLY A 311 4.61 -24.39 -0.32
CA GLY A 311 5.55 -24.97 -1.28
C GLY A 311 6.18 -23.98 -2.26
N GLY A 312 7.47 -23.76 -2.15
CA GLY A 312 8.32 -23.12 -3.16
C GLY A 312 8.33 -21.58 -3.18
N LYS A 313 9.48 -21.04 -3.56
CA LYS A 313 9.70 -19.59 -3.66
C LYS A 313 9.24 -19.09 -5.03
N PHE A 314 7.98 -18.72 -5.20
CA PHE A 314 7.41 -18.16 -6.44
C PHE A 314 7.55 -16.64 -6.56
N TRP A 315 8.45 -16.06 -5.79
CA TRP A 315 8.76 -14.64 -5.81
C TRP A 315 10.24 -14.37 -6.07
N VAL A 316 10.51 -13.18 -6.57
CA VAL A 316 11.86 -12.68 -6.81
C VAL A 316 12.12 -11.40 -6.01
N ARG A 317 13.37 -11.21 -5.63
CA ARG A 317 13.87 -10.00 -4.97
C ARG A 317 15.20 -9.62 -5.58
N THR A 318 15.29 -8.44 -6.17
CA THR A 318 16.55 -7.74 -6.44
C THR A 318 16.73 -6.69 -5.37
N THR A 319 17.87 -6.73 -4.65
CA THR A 319 18.16 -5.86 -3.50
C THR A 319 18.85 -4.56 -3.94
N LYS A 320 18.99 -3.59 -3.02
CA LYS A 320 19.72 -2.34 -3.28
C LYS A 320 21.19 -2.59 -3.54
N ASN A 321 21.78 -3.49 -2.78
CA ASN A 321 23.19 -3.87 -2.94
C ASN A 321 23.46 -4.49 -4.32
N GLU A 322 22.61 -5.42 -4.77
CA GLU A 322 22.70 -6.00 -6.12
C GLU A 322 22.65 -4.94 -7.22
N LEU A 323 21.88 -3.85 -6.99
CA LEU A 323 21.80 -2.72 -7.91
C LEU A 323 22.97 -1.73 -7.78
N GLY A 324 23.88 -1.92 -6.81
CA GLY A 324 24.97 -1.01 -6.52
C GLY A 324 24.51 0.35 -6.02
N LEU A 325 23.31 0.41 -5.38
CA LEU A 325 22.81 1.66 -4.82
C LEU A 325 23.54 1.98 -3.51
N PRO A 326 23.94 3.24 -3.29
CA PRO A 326 24.58 3.63 -2.04
C PRO A 326 23.61 3.51 -0.88
N VAL A 327 24.07 2.97 0.23
CA VAL A 327 23.33 2.98 1.50
C VAL A 327 23.31 4.42 2.01
N PRO A 328 22.13 5.00 2.32
CA PRO A 328 22.07 6.36 2.84
C PRO A 328 22.70 6.45 4.22
N LYS A 329 23.43 7.53 4.48
CA LYS A 329 23.91 7.87 5.82
C LYS A 329 22.75 8.44 6.62
N ILE A 330 22.30 7.70 7.62
CA ILE A 330 21.18 8.10 8.48
C ILE A 330 21.71 8.55 9.83
N GLU A 331 21.33 9.75 10.24
CA GLU A 331 21.71 10.40 11.49
C GLU A 331 20.48 10.70 12.34
N LEU A 332 20.43 10.19 13.58
CA LEU A 332 19.45 10.61 14.59
C LEU A 332 19.91 11.91 15.24
N VAL A 333 19.08 12.93 15.13
CA VAL A 333 19.37 14.26 15.71
C VAL A 333 18.44 14.51 16.88
N ASN A 334 19.02 14.51 18.09
CA ASN A 334 18.30 14.82 19.31
C ASN A 334 18.10 16.33 19.45
N VAL A 335 16.86 16.77 19.58
CA VAL A 335 16.46 18.17 19.71
C VAL A 335 15.75 18.37 21.07
N GLU A 336 16.20 19.31 21.87
CA GLU A 336 15.58 19.62 23.16
C GLU A 336 14.14 20.12 22.98
N MET A 337 13.19 19.46 23.65
CA MET A 337 11.80 19.92 23.67
C MET A 337 11.65 21.15 24.56
N SER A 338 10.88 22.15 24.13
CA SER A 338 10.65 23.36 24.93
C SER A 338 9.85 23.06 26.20
N LYS A 339 10.02 23.90 27.24
CA LYS A 339 9.28 23.72 28.52
C LYS A 339 7.76 23.71 28.32
N PRO A 340 7.14 24.66 27.55
CA PRO A 340 5.70 24.61 27.28
C PRO A 340 5.27 23.32 26.55
N GLN A 341 6.10 22.87 25.60
CA GLN A 341 5.85 21.64 24.86
C GLN A 341 5.93 20.41 25.78
N ILE A 342 6.92 20.33 26.70
CA ILE A 342 7.01 19.27 27.71
C ILE A 342 5.78 19.27 28.62
N ALA A 343 5.32 20.44 29.08
CA ALA A 343 4.13 20.54 29.93
C ALA A 343 2.88 19.98 29.22
N LEU A 344 2.66 20.38 27.95
CA LEU A 344 1.56 19.86 27.16
C LEU A 344 1.69 18.34 26.91
N TYR A 345 2.90 17.87 26.60
CA TYR A 345 3.19 16.46 26.41
C TYR A 345 2.87 15.63 27.66
N THR A 346 3.26 16.12 28.83
CA THR A 346 3.02 15.50 30.13
C THR A 346 1.52 15.37 30.43
N ASN A 347 0.73 16.39 30.07
CA ASN A 347 -0.73 16.41 30.25
C ASN A 347 -1.45 15.35 29.37
N VAL A 348 -0.81 14.83 28.33
CA VAL A 348 -1.36 13.75 27.50
C VAL A 348 -0.80 12.39 27.88
N VAL A 349 0.51 12.29 28.17
CA VAL A 349 1.17 11.00 28.41
C VAL A 349 0.79 10.41 29.77
N ASN A 350 0.68 11.23 30.85
CA ASN A 350 0.36 10.73 32.18
C ASN A 350 -1.06 10.13 32.29
N PRO A 351 -2.13 10.78 31.78
CA PRO A 351 -3.46 10.16 31.74
C PRO A 351 -3.51 8.90 30.86
N LEU A 352 -2.75 8.87 29.78
CA LEU A 352 -2.65 7.68 28.92
C LEU A 352 -2.06 6.50 29.72
N ILE A 353 -0.92 6.69 30.39
CA ILE A 353 -0.28 5.66 31.22
C ILE A 353 -1.22 5.21 32.37
N ALA A 354 -1.91 6.15 33.01
CA ALA A 354 -2.87 5.85 34.08
C ALA A 354 -4.05 4.98 33.54
N SER A 355 -4.58 5.34 32.37
CA SER A 355 -5.64 4.56 31.70
C SER A 355 -5.18 3.14 31.36
N LEU A 356 -3.96 3.00 30.85
CA LEU A 356 -3.39 1.69 30.52
C LEU A 356 -3.15 0.80 31.75
N LYS A 357 -2.80 1.38 32.88
CA LYS A 357 -2.61 0.64 34.15
C LYS A 357 -3.93 0.14 34.75
N ASN A 358 -5.01 0.87 34.55
CA ASN A 358 -6.33 0.56 35.15
C ASN A 358 -7.16 -0.44 34.32
N ASP A 359 -6.89 -0.58 33.02
CA ASP A 359 -7.64 -1.44 32.11
C ASP A 359 -6.76 -2.59 31.60
N SER A 360 -6.83 -3.75 32.26
CA SER A 360 -6.16 -4.97 31.82
C SER A 360 -6.79 -5.60 30.54
N ASN A 361 -7.99 -5.15 30.14
CA ASN A 361 -8.69 -5.61 28.92
C ASN A 361 -8.97 -4.44 27.97
N VAL A 362 -8.33 -4.47 26.81
CA VAL A 362 -8.53 -3.45 25.77
C VAL A 362 -9.87 -3.66 25.05
N ASN A 363 -10.91 -2.92 25.47
CA ASN A 363 -12.17 -2.82 24.76
C ASN A 363 -12.04 -1.90 23.54
N ILE A 364 -12.90 -2.08 22.53
CA ILE A 364 -12.90 -1.27 21.26
C ILE A 364 -12.97 0.24 21.54
N SER A 365 -13.74 0.68 22.57
CA SER A 365 -13.85 2.09 22.96
C SER A 365 -12.53 2.62 23.55
N ASN A 366 -11.84 1.84 24.36
CA ASN A 366 -10.55 2.20 24.94
C ASN A 366 -9.45 2.24 23.87
N ALA A 367 -9.45 1.29 22.91
CA ALA A 367 -8.54 1.29 21.79
C ALA A 367 -8.60 2.59 20.96
N ARG A 368 -9.80 3.15 20.74
CA ARG A 368 -9.96 4.43 20.04
C ARG A 368 -9.35 5.60 20.82
N ARG A 369 -9.58 5.67 22.14
CA ARG A 369 -9.01 6.71 23.00
C ARG A 369 -7.48 6.65 23.05
N ILE A 370 -6.94 5.45 23.20
CA ILE A 370 -5.49 5.22 23.19
C ILE A 370 -4.89 5.70 21.87
N ARG A 371 -5.45 5.32 20.72
CA ARG A 371 -5.01 5.80 19.41
C ARG A 371 -5.02 7.32 19.33
N GLN A 372 -6.10 7.96 19.73
CA GLN A 372 -6.20 9.43 19.73
C GLN A 372 -5.12 10.08 20.59
N SER A 373 -4.86 9.57 21.80
CA SER A 373 -3.82 10.08 22.68
C SER A 373 -2.42 9.99 22.05
N ILE A 374 -2.14 8.90 21.35
CA ILE A 374 -0.83 8.71 20.69
C ILE A 374 -0.68 9.61 19.48
N ILE A 375 -1.71 9.75 18.64
CA ILE A 375 -1.68 10.73 17.54
C ILE A 375 -1.37 12.13 18.11
N ARG A 376 -1.94 12.49 19.26
CA ARG A 376 -1.66 13.76 19.94
C ARG A 376 -0.23 13.86 20.44
N LEU A 377 0.32 12.78 21.01
CA LEU A 377 1.73 12.77 21.41
C LEU A 377 2.65 13.00 20.21
N ILE A 378 2.35 12.40 19.05
CA ILE A 378 3.11 12.65 17.82
C ILE A 378 2.94 14.09 17.34
N GLN A 379 1.72 14.62 17.38
CA GLN A 379 1.45 16.03 17.04
C GLN A 379 2.24 16.97 17.92
N ILE A 380 2.16 16.79 19.25
CA ILE A 380 2.90 17.60 20.23
C ILE A 380 4.40 17.44 20.02
N SER A 381 4.89 16.23 19.78
CA SER A 381 6.30 15.94 19.50
C SER A 381 6.79 16.66 18.25
N SER A 382 5.98 16.73 17.21
CA SER A 382 6.33 17.40 15.95
C SER A 382 6.17 18.93 16.07
N ASN A 383 4.96 19.37 16.41
CA ASN A 383 4.61 20.78 16.58
C ASN A 383 3.37 20.89 17.49
N PRO A 384 3.50 21.43 18.71
CA PRO A 384 2.39 21.49 19.68
C PRO A 384 1.18 22.30 19.20
N VAL A 385 1.38 23.26 18.30
CA VAL A 385 0.32 24.07 17.69
C VAL A 385 -0.72 23.22 16.93
N LEU A 386 -0.34 22.05 16.44
CA LEU A 386 -1.27 21.11 15.77
C LEU A 386 -2.43 20.65 16.68
N VAL A 387 -2.20 20.63 17.98
CA VAL A 387 -3.24 20.24 18.96
C VAL A 387 -4.14 21.40 19.31
N THR A 388 -3.60 22.62 19.41
CA THR A 388 -4.37 23.82 19.78
C THR A 388 -5.28 24.31 18.66
N ARG A 389 -4.82 24.28 17.39
CA ARG A 389 -5.61 24.73 16.23
C ARG A 389 -6.77 23.81 15.85
N ARG A 390 -6.66 22.51 16.10
CA ARG A 390 -7.74 21.56 15.80
C ARG A 390 -8.99 21.78 16.66
N GLN A 391 -8.83 22.42 17.82
CA GLN A 391 -9.96 22.82 18.66
C GLN A 391 -10.81 23.93 18.03
N GLU A 392 -10.22 24.79 17.19
CA GLU A 392 -10.92 25.88 16.51
C GLU A 392 -11.72 25.39 15.28
N GLU A 393 -11.30 24.31 14.62
CA GLU A 393 -11.91 23.85 13.36
C GLU A 393 -12.96 22.74 13.54
N GLU A 394 -12.85 21.85 14.52
CA GLU A 394 -13.67 20.63 14.63
C GLU A 394 -14.59 20.55 15.86
N GLY A 395 -14.54 21.50 16.79
CA GLY A 395 -15.45 21.55 17.95
C GLY A 395 -15.38 20.37 18.93
N ASP A 396 -14.47 19.42 18.72
CA ASP A 396 -14.32 18.24 19.55
C ASP A 396 -13.40 18.51 20.76
N ILE A 397 -14.03 18.78 21.88
CA ILE A 397 -13.44 18.93 23.22
C ILE A 397 -12.95 17.56 23.71
N ILE A 398 -11.69 17.23 23.45
CA ILE A 398 -11.07 15.99 24.00
C ILE A 398 -9.72 16.24 24.72
N LEU A 399 -9.22 17.46 24.74
CA LEU A 399 -8.36 17.90 25.83
C LEU A 399 -9.33 18.42 26.88
N GLY A 400 -9.30 17.83 28.10
CA GLY A 400 -10.08 18.40 29.21
C GLY A 400 -9.90 19.91 29.24
N GLU A 401 -10.91 20.64 29.64
CA GLU A 401 -11.14 22.07 29.52
C GLU A 401 -10.00 23.02 29.98
N ASN A 402 -8.79 22.50 30.25
CA ASN A 402 -7.70 23.27 30.85
C ASN A 402 -6.33 22.94 30.22
N ILE A 403 -6.10 23.36 28.95
CA ILE A 403 -4.73 23.85 28.70
C ILE A 403 -4.63 25.14 29.50
N GLU A 404 -3.80 25.14 30.56
CA GLU A 404 -3.56 26.34 31.32
C GLU A 404 -3.28 27.49 30.34
N TYR A 405 -4.00 28.62 30.50
CA TYR A 405 -3.87 29.80 29.65
C TYR A 405 -2.40 30.19 29.38
N ASN A 406 -1.54 29.99 30.36
CA ASN A 406 -0.10 30.21 30.28
C ASN A 406 0.62 29.30 29.28
N ILE A 407 0.23 28.02 29.20
CA ILE A 407 0.81 27.06 28.21
C ILE A 407 0.39 27.47 26.81
N HIS A 408 -0.89 27.76 26.61
CA HIS A 408 -1.39 28.20 25.30
C HIS A 408 -0.67 29.46 24.81
N ARG A 409 -0.58 30.49 25.66
CA ARG A 409 0.14 31.74 25.34
C ARG A 409 1.61 31.52 25.01
N ALA A 410 2.27 30.64 25.75
CA ALA A 410 3.67 30.29 25.49
C ALA A 410 3.85 29.56 24.17
N LEU A 411 2.92 28.67 23.78
CA LEU A 411 2.93 27.97 22.50
C LEU A 411 2.67 28.90 21.31
N VAL A 412 1.76 29.85 21.45
CA VAL A 412 1.52 30.88 20.42
C VAL A 412 2.79 31.71 20.20
N LYS A 413 3.46 32.13 21.30
CA LYS A 413 4.74 32.84 21.20
C LYS A 413 5.81 31.96 20.51
N GLU A 414 5.88 30.68 20.82
CA GLU A 414 6.83 29.76 20.17
C GLU A 414 6.54 29.64 18.67
N GLU A 415 5.27 29.66 18.24
CA GLU A 415 4.91 29.70 16.83
C GLU A 415 5.39 30.98 16.15
N GLU A 416 5.19 32.13 16.76
CA GLU A 416 5.68 33.44 16.28
C GLU A 416 7.22 33.46 16.15
N GLU A 417 7.93 32.75 17.02
CA GLU A 417 9.39 32.60 17.02
C GLU A 417 9.89 31.55 16.01
N GLY A 418 9.04 30.99 15.16
CA GLY A 418 9.40 30.04 14.10
C GLY A 418 9.06 28.58 14.38
N GLY A 419 8.13 28.32 15.30
CA GLY A 419 7.59 27.00 15.60
C GLY A 419 8.41 26.19 16.60
N SER A 420 8.12 24.88 16.70
CA SER A 420 8.79 23.98 17.63
C SER A 420 10.31 23.89 17.41
N SER A 421 11.03 23.41 18.41
CA SER A 421 12.48 23.23 18.32
C SER A 421 12.89 22.35 17.12
N LYS A 422 12.10 21.32 16.79
CA LYS A 422 12.33 20.52 15.57
C LYS A 422 12.17 21.33 14.29
N ILE A 423 11.12 22.17 14.20
CA ILE A 423 10.90 23.03 13.03
C ILE A 423 12.05 24.02 12.88
N ARG A 424 12.43 24.69 13.97
CA ARG A 424 13.58 25.62 13.96
C ARG A 424 14.87 24.95 13.52
N TYR A 425 15.15 23.74 14.02
CA TYR A 425 16.30 22.95 13.60
C TYR A 425 16.25 22.62 12.11
N ALA A 426 15.10 22.09 11.62
CA ALA A 426 14.93 21.73 10.21
C ALA A 426 15.14 22.93 9.28
N CYS A 427 14.57 24.09 9.62
CA CYS A 427 14.74 25.33 8.87
C CYS A 427 16.19 25.84 8.89
N LYS A 428 16.88 25.78 10.04
CA LYS A 428 18.29 26.16 10.16
C LYS A 428 19.18 25.26 9.30
N GLU A 429 18.97 23.97 9.35
CA GLU A 429 19.75 23.00 8.57
C GLU A 429 19.49 23.11 7.07
N ALA A 430 18.23 23.33 6.67
CA ALA A 430 17.88 23.57 5.27
C ALA A 430 18.58 24.82 4.71
N ARG A 431 18.63 25.93 5.51
CA ARG A 431 19.38 27.14 5.13
C ARG A 431 20.89 26.90 5.04
N ARG A 432 21.44 26.10 5.95
CA ARG A 432 22.86 25.70 5.89
C ARG A 432 23.17 24.95 4.61
N LEU A 433 22.36 23.94 4.27
CA LEU A 433 22.52 23.15 3.06
C LEU A 433 22.34 23.98 1.78
N ALA A 434 21.35 24.89 1.77
CA ALA A 434 21.12 25.79 0.65
C ALA A 434 22.30 26.74 0.39
N LYS A 435 22.98 27.23 1.43
CA LYS A 435 24.24 28.01 1.29
C LYS A 435 25.37 27.21 0.64
N GLU A 436 25.34 25.87 0.78
CA GLU A 436 26.27 24.95 0.11
C GLU A 436 25.79 24.55 -1.29
N GLY A 437 24.71 25.15 -1.82
CA GLY A 437 24.13 24.78 -3.11
C GLY A 437 23.41 23.44 -3.12
N LYS A 438 23.10 22.86 -1.95
CA LYS A 438 22.51 21.53 -1.81
C LYS A 438 21.00 21.62 -1.61
N LYS A 439 20.25 21.05 -2.53
CA LYS A 439 18.78 20.92 -2.40
C LYS A 439 18.44 19.91 -1.30
N THR A 440 17.32 20.19 -0.60
CA THR A 440 16.89 19.40 0.57
C THR A 440 15.39 19.11 0.49
N VAL A 441 14.99 17.89 0.83
CA VAL A 441 13.59 17.56 1.08
C VAL A 441 13.33 17.47 2.59
N ILE A 442 12.28 18.13 3.07
CA ILE A 442 11.80 18.04 4.46
C ILE A 442 10.52 17.21 4.46
N TRP A 443 10.55 16.10 5.17
CA TRP A 443 9.41 15.20 5.30
C TRP A 443 8.62 15.49 6.58
N SER A 444 7.29 15.62 6.47
CA SER A 444 6.37 15.67 7.59
C SER A 444 5.06 14.94 7.27
N TYR A 445 4.48 14.32 8.28
CA TYR A 445 3.17 13.68 8.20
C TYR A 445 2.03 14.72 8.19
N PHE A 446 2.21 15.84 8.91
CA PHE A 446 1.18 16.83 9.17
C PHE A 446 1.14 17.93 8.10
N ARG A 447 -0.03 18.07 7.46
CA ARG A 447 -0.28 19.08 6.42
C ARG A 447 0.06 20.50 6.87
N TRP A 448 -0.34 20.88 8.08
CA TRP A 448 -0.05 22.20 8.63
C TRP A 448 1.47 22.51 8.66
N ASN A 449 2.26 21.59 9.19
CA ASN A 449 3.71 21.78 9.22
C ASN A 449 4.29 21.99 7.82
N ILE A 450 3.79 21.23 6.84
CA ILE A 450 4.24 21.32 5.46
C ILE A 450 3.96 22.69 4.87
N GLU A 451 2.73 23.19 5.04
CA GLU A 451 2.34 24.52 4.56
C GLU A 451 3.09 25.62 5.35
N TYR A 452 3.17 25.50 6.66
CA TYR A 452 3.82 26.49 7.52
C TYR A 452 5.32 26.63 7.20
N ILE A 453 6.04 25.54 7.07
CA ILE A 453 7.46 25.56 6.74
C ILE A 453 7.67 26.03 5.29
N GLY A 454 6.96 25.45 4.32
CA GLY A 454 7.20 25.74 2.91
C GLY A 454 6.73 27.12 2.48
N LYS A 455 5.56 27.57 2.98
CA LYS A 455 4.95 28.83 2.54
C LYS A 455 5.45 30.05 3.31
N TYR A 456 5.76 29.87 4.61
CA TYR A 456 6.10 30.99 5.48
C TYR A 456 7.55 30.99 5.94
N LEU A 457 8.03 29.87 6.55
CA LEU A 457 9.34 29.87 7.22
C LEU A 457 10.54 29.81 6.26
N LEU A 458 10.41 29.12 5.12
CA LEU A 458 11.49 28.96 4.14
C LEU A 458 11.20 29.68 2.81
N ARG A 459 10.42 30.74 2.86
CA ARG A 459 10.16 31.60 1.69
C ARG A 459 11.44 32.21 1.11
N ASP A 460 12.41 32.49 1.94
CA ASP A 460 13.74 32.98 1.56
C ASP A 460 14.55 31.99 0.71
N LEU A 461 14.19 30.70 0.72
CA LEU A 461 14.78 29.66 -0.10
C LEU A 461 13.89 29.25 -1.29
N ASN A 462 12.89 30.02 -1.62
CA ASN A 462 11.88 29.71 -2.63
C ASN A 462 11.30 28.29 -2.50
N ALA A 463 11.09 27.87 -1.23
CA ALA A 463 10.63 26.54 -0.90
C ALA A 463 9.26 26.24 -1.52
N GLU A 464 9.10 25.02 -2.02
CA GLU A 464 7.82 24.49 -2.47
C GLU A 464 7.27 23.48 -1.45
N TYR A 465 5.95 23.25 -1.47
CA TYR A 465 5.29 22.35 -0.55
C TYR A 465 4.26 21.45 -1.25
N ILE A 466 4.17 20.18 -0.80
CA ILE A 466 3.29 19.17 -1.40
C ILE A 466 2.65 18.31 -0.32
N HIS A 467 1.30 18.23 -0.35
CA HIS A 467 0.48 17.34 0.48
C HIS A 467 -0.77 16.89 -0.29
N GLY A 468 -1.60 16.05 0.31
CA GLY A 468 -2.79 15.48 -0.35
C GLY A 468 -3.81 16.51 -0.85
N GLY A 469 -3.90 17.70 -0.23
CA GLY A 469 -4.78 18.79 -0.66
C GLY A 469 -4.26 19.63 -1.84
N VAL A 470 -3.00 19.48 -2.25
CA VAL A 470 -2.47 20.16 -3.45
C VAL A 470 -2.95 19.42 -4.70
N LYS A 471 -3.68 20.13 -5.59
CA LYS A 471 -4.19 19.55 -6.83
C LYS A 471 -3.07 18.99 -7.69
N MET A 472 -3.33 17.89 -8.40
CA MET A 472 -2.35 17.27 -9.30
C MET A 472 -1.97 18.21 -10.47
N GLY A 473 -2.97 18.93 -11.02
CA GLY A 473 -2.84 19.75 -12.21
C GLY A 473 -2.88 18.94 -13.51
N ASP A 474 -3.57 19.49 -14.50
CA ASP A 474 -3.65 18.88 -15.83
C ASP A 474 -2.50 19.37 -16.73
N ASP A 475 -1.95 20.57 -16.47
CA ASP A 475 -0.84 21.19 -17.20
C ASP A 475 0.31 21.56 -16.21
N ASP A 476 1.54 21.40 -16.70
CA ASP A 476 2.78 21.83 -16.02
C ASP A 476 2.86 23.35 -15.77
N LYS A 477 1.98 24.12 -16.39
CA LYS A 477 1.93 25.59 -16.29
C LYS A 477 1.04 26.09 -15.16
N GLU A 478 0.24 25.22 -14.53
CA GLU A 478 -0.60 25.60 -13.40
C GLU A 478 0.27 25.77 -12.15
N LEU A 479 0.60 27.01 -11.80
CA LEU A 479 1.59 27.43 -10.78
C LEU A 479 1.39 26.81 -9.39
N GLU A 480 0.15 26.53 -9.00
CA GLU A 480 -0.16 25.90 -7.72
C GLU A 480 -0.31 24.37 -7.79
N SER A 481 -0.10 23.79 -8.97
CA SER A 481 -0.22 22.36 -9.16
C SER A 481 0.97 21.59 -8.60
N ARG A 482 0.72 20.34 -8.21
CA ARG A 482 1.78 19.43 -7.75
C ARG A 482 2.84 19.20 -8.82
N LYS A 483 2.41 19.04 -10.08
CA LYS A 483 3.32 18.88 -11.23
C LYS A 483 4.28 20.06 -11.36
N TYR A 484 3.76 21.28 -11.32
CA TYR A 484 4.57 22.50 -11.40
C TYR A 484 5.59 22.59 -10.28
N LYS A 485 5.17 22.41 -9.02
CA LYS A 485 6.03 22.49 -7.84
C LYS A 485 7.17 21.47 -7.87
N ILE A 486 6.87 20.23 -8.32
CA ILE A 486 7.88 19.18 -8.49
C ILE A 486 8.86 19.55 -9.60
N LYS A 487 8.36 20.02 -10.75
CA LYS A 487 9.18 20.43 -11.88
C LYS A 487 10.13 21.57 -11.49
N LYS A 488 9.62 22.59 -10.80
CA LYS A 488 10.42 23.70 -10.28
C LYS A 488 11.52 23.23 -9.34
N PHE A 489 11.23 22.32 -8.39
CA PHE A 489 12.26 21.76 -7.50
C PHE A 489 13.27 20.89 -8.25
N LYS A 490 12.84 20.13 -9.27
CA LYS A 490 13.72 19.25 -10.07
C LYS A 490 14.62 20.03 -11.05
N ASP A 491 14.27 21.23 -11.40
CA ASP A 491 15.13 22.06 -12.26
C ASP A 491 16.40 22.46 -11.51
N LYS A 492 17.55 22.05 -12.06
CA LYS A 492 18.88 22.35 -11.47
C LYS A 492 19.18 23.85 -11.45
N ASN A 493 18.60 24.59 -12.39
CA ASN A 493 18.82 26.04 -12.51
C ASN A 493 17.80 26.86 -11.71
N SER A 494 16.84 26.20 -11.09
CA SER A 494 15.85 26.85 -10.24
C SER A 494 16.45 27.25 -8.89
N ASP A 495 16.06 28.40 -8.41
CA ASP A 495 16.33 28.92 -7.07
C ASP A 495 15.55 28.23 -5.93
N CYS A 496 14.66 27.27 -6.28
CA CYS A 496 13.94 26.44 -5.33
C CYS A 496 14.88 25.42 -4.66
N MET A 497 15.30 25.71 -3.44
CA MET A 497 16.29 24.91 -2.70
C MET A 497 15.65 23.87 -1.78
N VAL A 498 14.38 24.03 -1.44
CA VAL A 498 13.70 23.14 -0.48
C VAL A 498 12.35 22.68 -1.02
N LEU A 499 12.07 21.39 -0.82
CA LEU A 499 10.74 20.80 -0.99
C LEU A 499 10.26 20.30 0.37
N VAL A 500 9.11 20.78 0.85
CA VAL A 500 8.47 20.27 2.08
C VAL A 500 7.31 19.37 1.67
N ALA A 501 7.31 18.13 2.12
CA ALA A 501 6.38 17.16 1.53
C ALA A 501 5.85 16.13 2.55
N ASN A 502 4.63 15.64 2.26
CA ASN A 502 4.06 14.50 2.96
C ASN A 502 4.53 13.19 2.30
N TYR A 503 4.83 12.19 3.13
CA TYR A 503 5.25 10.86 2.66
C TYR A 503 4.27 10.26 1.65
N ALA A 504 2.98 10.20 2.01
CA ALA A 504 1.95 9.58 1.19
C ALA A 504 1.76 10.30 -0.16
N SER A 505 1.88 11.63 -0.17
CA SER A 505 1.69 12.45 -1.38
C SER A 505 2.87 12.36 -2.34
N CYS A 506 4.06 12.06 -1.83
CA CYS A 506 5.29 11.92 -2.59
C CYS A 506 5.79 10.47 -2.70
N ALA A 507 5.21 9.56 -1.90
CA ALA A 507 5.62 8.15 -1.89
C ALA A 507 5.44 7.48 -3.26
N GLU A 508 4.57 7.99 -4.12
CA GLU A 508 4.20 7.35 -5.35
C GLU A 508 4.52 8.26 -6.54
N GLY A 509 5.49 7.87 -7.38
CA GLY A 509 5.77 8.46 -8.69
C GLY A 509 6.81 9.59 -8.77
N ILE A 510 7.22 10.23 -7.68
CA ILE A 510 8.20 11.33 -7.74
C ILE A 510 9.61 10.79 -7.59
N SER A 511 10.52 11.20 -8.48
CA SER A 511 11.93 10.88 -8.42
C SER A 511 12.73 12.16 -8.19
N LEU A 512 13.46 12.24 -7.07
CA LEU A 512 14.25 13.41 -6.68
C LEU A 512 15.76 13.18 -6.73
N HIS A 513 16.20 11.94 -6.92
CA HIS A 513 17.58 11.48 -6.78
C HIS A 513 18.61 12.20 -7.68
N GLN A 514 18.17 12.82 -8.77
CA GLN A 514 19.08 13.54 -9.67
C GLN A 514 19.48 14.93 -9.18
N VAL A 515 18.69 15.50 -8.26
CA VAL A 515 18.86 16.90 -7.80
C VAL A 515 18.94 17.04 -6.29
N CYS A 516 18.44 16.05 -5.53
CA CYS A 516 18.33 16.13 -4.08
C CYS A 516 18.95 14.90 -3.40
N HIS A 517 19.91 15.15 -2.53
CA HIS A 517 20.67 14.11 -1.82
C HIS A 517 20.57 14.25 -0.29
N ASN A 518 19.78 15.22 0.19
CA ASN A 518 19.60 15.48 1.60
C ASN A 518 18.11 15.41 1.97
N ALA A 519 17.81 14.69 3.04
CA ALA A 519 16.46 14.60 3.58
C ALA A 519 16.46 14.90 5.08
N ILE A 520 15.45 15.62 5.55
CA ILE A 520 15.21 15.87 6.97
C ILE A 520 13.82 15.35 7.31
N TYR A 521 13.75 14.43 8.25
CA TYR A 521 12.49 13.89 8.77
C TYR A 521 12.11 14.66 10.03
N LEU A 522 11.13 15.54 9.92
CA LEU A 522 10.61 16.34 11.04
C LEU A 522 9.85 15.46 12.04
N ASP A 523 9.06 14.58 11.51
CA ASP A 523 8.29 13.56 12.21
C ASP A 523 8.17 12.31 11.33
N ARG A 524 7.75 11.19 11.89
CA ARG A 524 7.51 9.94 11.16
C ARG A 524 6.22 9.31 11.64
N SER A 525 5.54 8.58 10.75
CA SER A 525 4.43 7.70 11.07
C SER A 525 4.92 6.26 11.28
N PHE A 526 4.06 5.38 11.73
CA PHE A 526 4.33 3.96 11.92
C PHE A 526 4.28 3.12 10.65
N GLN A 527 4.11 3.76 9.49
CA GLN A 527 3.98 3.12 8.20
C GLN A 527 5.37 2.91 7.58
N ALA A 528 5.92 1.71 7.74
CA ALA A 528 7.25 1.37 7.25
C ALA A 528 7.34 1.46 5.72
N ASP A 529 6.25 1.14 5.00
CA ASP A 529 6.15 1.29 3.55
C ASP A 529 6.35 2.74 3.10
N GLN A 530 5.67 3.70 3.75
CA GLN A 530 5.80 5.11 3.41
C GLN A 530 7.20 5.65 3.73
N TYR A 531 7.75 5.26 4.87
CA TYR A 531 9.11 5.64 5.26
C TYR A 531 10.14 5.12 4.24
N LEU A 532 10.13 3.84 3.90
CA LEU A 532 11.04 3.24 2.92
C LEU A 532 10.86 3.85 1.53
N GLN A 533 9.62 4.05 1.10
CA GLN A 533 9.32 4.71 -0.17
C GLN A 533 9.83 6.15 -0.22
N SER A 534 9.78 6.91 0.88
CA SER A 534 10.32 8.28 0.93
C SER A 534 11.85 8.32 0.81
N ILE A 535 12.55 7.36 1.41
CA ILE A 535 14.00 7.17 1.21
C ILE A 535 14.30 6.90 -0.26
N ASP A 536 13.52 6.06 -0.91
CA ASP A 536 13.70 5.69 -2.31
C ASP A 536 13.44 6.85 -3.29
N ARG A 537 12.92 8.00 -2.84
CA ARG A 537 12.80 9.22 -3.68
C ARG A 537 14.14 9.87 -3.95
N ILE A 538 15.09 9.76 -3.01
CA ILE A 538 16.45 10.30 -3.14
C ILE A 538 17.49 9.21 -3.41
N CYS A 539 17.19 7.93 -3.15
CA CYS A 539 18.07 6.79 -3.34
C CYS A 539 17.59 5.93 -4.52
N ARG A 540 18.02 6.25 -5.75
CA ARG A 540 17.64 5.50 -6.98
C ARG A 540 18.85 5.30 -7.90
N LEU A 541 18.73 4.36 -8.85
CA LEU A 541 19.70 4.17 -9.94
C LEU A 541 19.91 5.46 -10.74
N GLY A 542 21.16 5.67 -11.16
CA GLY A 542 21.54 6.82 -11.98
C GLY A 542 22.21 7.96 -11.21
N ASN A 543 22.38 7.85 -9.89
CA ASN A 543 23.18 8.79 -9.10
C ASN A 543 23.81 8.11 -7.89
N ASN A 544 25.13 8.08 -7.84
CA ASN A 544 25.95 7.45 -6.80
C ASN A 544 26.42 8.44 -5.71
N ASP A 545 25.95 9.69 -5.74
CA ASP A 545 26.28 10.67 -4.72
C ASP A 545 25.83 10.21 -3.33
N GLU A 546 26.57 10.58 -2.31
CA GLU A 546 26.25 10.29 -0.92
C GLU A 546 24.86 10.87 -0.54
N LYS A 547 24.02 10.05 0.08
CA LYS A 547 22.69 10.45 0.55
C LYS A 547 22.71 10.64 2.06
N ASN A 548 22.35 11.84 2.51
CA ASN A 548 22.34 12.21 3.91
C ASN A 548 20.91 12.39 4.41
N ILE A 549 20.55 11.61 5.41
CA ILE A 549 19.22 11.60 6.03
C ILE A 549 19.36 11.99 7.49
N LYS A 550 18.68 13.04 7.90
CA LYS A 550 18.57 13.44 9.31
C LYS A 550 17.15 13.16 9.82
N ILE A 551 17.08 12.44 10.92
CA ILE A 551 15.81 12.13 11.60
C ILE A 551 15.78 12.90 12.91
N LEU A 552 14.83 13.82 13.05
CA LEU A 552 14.69 14.63 14.26
C LEU A 552 13.93 13.88 15.33
N GLN A 553 14.52 13.80 16.51
CA GLN A 553 13.97 13.14 17.68
C GLN A 553 14.01 14.11 18.86
N ASN A 554 12.92 14.19 19.62
CA ASN A 554 12.92 15.04 20.81
C ASN A 554 13.71 14.38 21.94
N LYS A 555 14.51 15.19 22.62
CA LYS A 555 15.06 14.85 23.92
C LYS A 555 14.10 15.34 25.00
N ILE A 556 13.59 14.42 25.80
CA ILE A 556 12.67 14.68 26.89
C ILE A 556 13.22 14.13 28.21
N PRO A 557 12.69 14.54 29.39
CA PRO A 557 13.07 13.96 30.67
C PRO A 557 12.92 12.42 30.70
N SER A 558 13.86 11.73 31.28
CA SER A 558 13.87 10.25 31.40
C SER A 558 12.67 9.66 32.17
N SER A 559 11.98 10.51 32.95
CA SER A 559 10.72 10.13 33.63
C SER A 559 9.50 10.03 32.70
N LEU A 560 9.61 10.50 31.46
CA LEU A 560 8.54 10.46 30.47
C LEU A 560 8.86 9.45 29.37
N LYS A 561 7.83 8.78 28.85
CA LYS A 561 7.96 7.90 27.70
C LYS A 561 8.05 8.73 26.41
N ASN A 562 9.03 8.45 25.56
CA ASN A 562 9.33 9.23 24.37
C ASN A 562 8.69 8.64 23.12
N ILE A 563 7.67 9.32 22.59
CA ILE A 563 6.94 8.86 21.41
C ILE A 563 7.82 8.74 20.14
N ASP A 564 8.81 9.64 19.97
CA ASP A 564 9.70 9.56 18.80
C ASP A 564 10.57 8.31 18.82
N LEU A 565 11.04 7.94 20.00
CA LEU A 565 11.81 6.71 20.21
C LEU A 565 10.95 5.49 19.92
N THR A 566 9.73 5.52 20.42
CA THR A 566 8.74 4.45 20.23
C THR A 566 8.42 4.26 18.73
N VAL A 567 8.19 5.36 17.97
CA VAL A 567 8.03 5.31 16.50
C VAL A 567 9.25 4.68 15.84
N ASN A 568 10.45 5.07 16.30
CA ASN A 568 11.69 4.54 15.74
C ASN A 568 11.78 3.02 15.88
N ASN A 569 11.54 2.53 17.09
CA ASN A 569 11.61 1.10 17.40
C ASN A 569 10.58 0.29 16.60
N ALA A 570 9.35 0.82 16.44
CA ALA A 570 8.32 0.21 15.63
C ALA A 570 8.73 0.03 14.18
N LEU A 571 9.20 1.12 13.59
CA LEU A 571 9.66 1.10 12.20
C LEU A 571 10.83 0.12 12.02
N GLN A 572 11.78 0.12 12.98
CA GLN A 572 12.91 -0.78 12.95
C GLN A 572 12.46 -2.24 12.93
N ARG A 573 11.61 -2.66 13.89
CA ARG A 573 11.12 -4.03 13.94
C ARG A 573 10.41 -4.43 12.64
N LYS A 574 9.49 -3.60 12.13
CA LYS A 574 8.77 -3.88 10.88
C LYS A 574 9.72 -4.03 9.68
N ILE A 575 10.78 -3.24 9.64
CA ILE A 575 11.80 -3.32 8.59
C ILE A 575 12.63 -4.59 8.74
N ASP A 576 13.01 -4.97 9.97
CA ASP A 576 13.77 -6.18 10.25
C ASP A 576 12.95 -7.45 9.97
N ASP A 577 11.67 -7.48 10.35
CA ASP A 577 10.73 -8.57 10.05
C ASP A 577 10.59 -8.74 8.52
N MET A 578 10.42 -7.64 7.80
CA MET A 578 10.33 -7.66 6.34
C MET A 578 11.66 -8.09 5.70
N GLY A 579 12.80 -7.63 6.23
CA GLY A 579 14.14 -8.03 5.79
C GLY A 579 14.37 -9.52 5.98
N SER A 580 13.98 -10.06 7.11
CA SER A 580 14.05 -11.48 7.43
C SER A 580 13.17 -12.31 6.49
N PHE A 581 11.92 -11.90 6.27
CA PHE A 581 10.99 -12.56 5.34
C PHE A 581 11.53 -12.57 3.90
N LEU A 582 12.05 -11.44 3.42
CA LEU A 582 12.57 -11.28 2.06
C LEU A 582 14.00 -11.82 1.89
N ASN A 583 14.65 -12.21 2.98
CA ASN A 583 16.07 -12.54 3.02
C ASN A 583 16.93 -11.42 2.42
N ASP A 584 16.64 -10.17 2.82
CA ASP A 584 17.25 -8.93 2.32
C ASP A 584 17.99 -8.17 3.44
N PRO A 585 19.31 -8.37 3.59
CA PRO A 585 20.09 -7.72 4.64
C PRO A 585 20.20 -6.19 4.46
N ASP A 586 19.95 -5.67 3.26
CA ASP A 586 20.01 -4.23 3.00
C ASP A 586 18.87 -3.48 3.71
N LEU A 587 17.73 -4.13 3.95
CA LEU A 587 16.63 -3.55 4.71
C LEU A 587 17.03 -3.31 6.17
N THR A 588 17.70 -4.26 6.79
CA THR A 588 18.16 -4.15 8.18
C THR A 588 19.15 -2.98 8.38
N GLN A 589 19.93 -2.62 7.36
CA GLN A 589 20.84 -1.46 7.41
C GLN A 589 20.09 -0.12 7.35
N MET A 590 18.83 -0.10 6.93
CA MET A 590 17.98 1.10 6.93
C MET A 590 17.26 1.31 8.25
N SER A 591 17.30 0.34 9.14
CA SER A 591 16.83 0.44 10.50
C SER A 591 17.97 0.99 11.38
N LEU A 592 17.65 1.92 12.25
CA LEU A 592 18.65 2.47 13.18
C LEU A 592 18.69 1.58 14.40
N LYS A 593 19.84 0.95 14.60
CA LYS A 593 20.10 0.22 15.85
C LYS A 593 20.37 1.23 16.96
N GLU A 594 19.40 1.54 17.78
CA GLU A 594 19.65 2.00 19.16
C GLU A 594 18.40 1.86 20.03
N SER A 595 18.63 1.32 21.23
CA SER A 595 17.83 1.24 22.45
C SER A 595 16.65 0.25 22.46
N GLU A 596 16.72 -0.58 23.47
CA GLU A 596 15.66 -1.46 23.99
C GLU A 596 14.42 -0.63 24.36
N GLY A 597 13.26 -1.00 23.83
CA GLY A 597 11.98 -0.39 24.14
C GLY A 597 10.93 -0.53 23.04
N VAL A 598 9.73 -0.68 23.39
CA VAL A 598 8.58 -1.22 22.69
C VAL A 598 7.60 -0.16 22.11
N ASP A 599 6.65 -0.46 21.33
CA ASP A 599 5.99 0.22 20.21
C ASP A 599 4.67 1.01 20.36
N PRO A 600 4.33 1.87 19.45
CA PRO A 600 3.10 2.67 19.40
C PRO A 600 2.26 2.77 18.11
N ILE A 601 1.27 3.60 18.02
CA ILE A 601 -0.05 3.50 17.43
C ILE A 601 -0.39 4.57 16.37
N ASP A 602 -1.01 4.16 15.23
CA ASP A 602 -1.57 4.99 14.16
C ASP A 602 -3.00 4.48 13.81
N GLU A 603 -3.82 5.21 13.06
CA GLU A 603 -5.16 4.77 12.60
C GLU A 603 -5.15 3.46 11.78
N ASN A 604 -4.00 3.07 11.24
CA ASN A 604 -3.78 1.79 10.57
C ASN A 604 -3.18 0.71 11.48
N ILE A 605 -3.21 0.89 12.80
CA ILE A 605 -2.60 -0.02 13.73
C ILE A 605 -3.48 -1.23 13.97
N SER A 606 -2.83 -2.39 13.89
CA SER A 606 -3.42 -3.65 14.28
C SER A 606 -3.59 -3.72 15.81
N ASN A 607 -4.52 -4.57 16.27
CA ASN A 607 -4.65 -4.83 17.70
C ASN A 607 -3.37 -5.41 18.34
N SER A 608 -2.49 -6.03 17.54
CA SER A 608 -1.18 -6.51 17.99
C SER A 608 -0.20 -5.37 18.26
N ASP A 609 -0.25 -4.29 17.48
CA ASP A 609 0.56 -3.10 17.75
C ASP A 609 0.08 -2.43 19.06
N LEU A 610 -1.24 -2.34 19.29
CA LEU A 610 -1.83 -1.85 20.54
C LEU A 610 -1.30 -2.58 21.78
N GLN A 611 -1.24 -3.91 21.72
CA GLN A 611 -0.79 -4.73 22.85
C GLN A 611 0.69 -4.47 23.18
N LEU A 612 1.51 -4.28 22.17
CA LEU A 612 2.94 -4.01 22.33
C LEU A 612 3.20 -2.66 23.00
N ILE A 613 2.43 -1.64 22.65
CA ILE A 613 2.54 -0.29 23.24
C ILE A 613 2.07 -0.29 24.68
N ILE A 614 0.98 -0.98 24.95
CA ILE A 614 0.50 -1.15 26.32
C ILE A 614 1.65 -1.71 27.17
N ASN A 615 2.34 -2.73 26.67
CA ASN A 615 3.47 -3.34 27.37
C ASN A 615 4.63 -2.33 27.58
N GLU A 616 4.90 -1.43 26.64
CA GLU A 616 5.99 -0.44 26.75
C GLU A 616 5.66 0.72 27.69
N PHE A 617 4.42 1.17 27.66
CA PHE A 617 4.00 2.25 28.54
C PHE A 617 3.78 1.74 29.98
N LEU A 618 3.60 0.43 30.18
CA LEU A 618 3.47 -0.20 31.50
C LEU A 618 4.78 -0.75 32.06
N GLY A 619 5.74 -1.12 31.23
CA GLY A 619 7.08 -1.59 31.63
C GLY A 619 8.05 -0.44 31.78
#